data_89a9fd67eea09c04f2f675161061f278
#
_entry.id   89a9fd67eea09c04f2f675161061f278
#
_cell.length_a   1.000
_cell.length_b   1.000
_cell.length_c   1.000
_cell.angle_alpha   90.00
_cell.angle_beta   90.00
_cell.angle_gamma   90.00
#
_symmetry.space_group_name_H-M   'P 1'
#
loop_
_entity.id
_entity.type
_entity.pdbx_description
1 polymer ?
#
loop_
_entity_poly.entity_id
_entity_poly.type
_entity_poly.pdbx_seq_one_letter_code
_entity_poly.pdbx_strand_id
1 'polypeptide(L)'
;MTMNEMQNELMQVRRALGWGWFTTRRDVAKKKAFDHGLHGWEGAGARLFYPWYPWLKCILILIIAVPPSAPITALKSHVVPAPDQLNLFDPKTTLPEGFLYRESLISEAEETDLLRHIQSLPFQDFRFHGFTGKRRIVSFGWRYDFEGAGLQKTDDMPPFLSDLRTKAAAFAHLDPSSFQHVLVTEYAPGAGIGWHVDKRVFDEVAGISLLAPCKFRFRRPRPAGGFERRHLILRPRSAYLLTGPARHDWQHGIPPVDCLRYSITFRNFRTP
;
A
#
# COMPACT_ATOMS: atom_id res chain seq x y z
N MET A 1 3.01 -39.08 -15.87
CA MET A 1 4.06 -38.06 -15.99
C MET A 1 5.04 -38.28 -14.84
N THR A 2 6.26 -38.66 -15.13
CA THR A 2 7.28 -38.95 -14.13
C THR A 2 7.96 -37.66 -13.63
N MET A 3 8.58 -37.72 -12.44
CA MET A 3 9.34 -36.57 -11.87
C MET A 3 10.41 -36.03 -12.85
N ASN A 4 10.98 -36.92 -13.68
CA ASN A 4 11.98 -36.53 -14.68
C ASN A 4 11.37 -35.76 -15.87
N GLU A 5 10.16 -36.12 -16.30
CA GLU A 5 9.45 -35.41 -17.38
C GLU A 5 9.07 -34.00 -16.93
N MET A 6 8.63 -33.84 -15.69
CA MET A 6 8.27 -32.52 -15.10
C MET A 6 9.49 -31.60 -14.91
N GLN A 7 10.65 -32.17 -14.56
CA GLN A 7 11.90 -31.41 -14.48
C GLN A 7 12.41 -30.95 -15.85
N ASN A 8 12.23 -31.76 -16.88
CA ASN A 8 12.61 -31.38 -18.24
C ASN A 8 11.71 -30.31 -18.84
N GLU A 9 10.40 -30.35 -18.60
CA GLU A 9 9.48 -29.26 -19.00
C GLU A 9 9.80 -27.96 -18.28
N LEU A 10 10.07 -28.01 -16.98
CA LEU A 10 10.49 -26.82 -16.20
C LEU A 10 11.80 -26.22 -16.73
N MET A 11 12.72 -27.04 -17.20
CA MET A 11 13.98 -26.59 -17.81
C MET A 11 13.75 -25.97 -19.18
N GLN A 12 12.83 -26.48 -19.97
CA GLN A 12 12.49 -25.90 -21.28
C GLN A 12 11.77 -24.56 -21.13
N VAL A 13 10.83 -24.43 -20.19
CA VAL A 13 10.14 -23.18 -19.87
C VAL A 13 11.14 -22.12 -19.35
N ARG A 14 12.11 -22.51 -18.53
CA ARG A 14 13.18 -21.62 -18.06
C ARG A 14 14.08 -21.11 -19.19
N ARG A 15 14.42 -21.97 -20.15
CA ARG A 15 15.19 -21.56 -21.35
C ARG A 15 14.40 -20.61 -22.25
N ALA A 16 13.11 -20.84 -22.42
CA ALA A 16 12.23 -19.96 -23.20
C ALA A 16 12.03 -18.57 -22.57
N LEU A 17 12.15 -18.48 -21.23
CA LEU A 17 12.01 -17.23 -20.46
C LEU A 17 13.34 -16.50 -20.23
N GLY A 18 14.47 -16.97 -20.76
CA GLY A 18 15.77 -16.28 -20.70
C GLY A 18 16.37 -16.18 -19.29
N TRP A 19 16.01 -17.06 -18.35
CA TRP A 19 16.53 -17.03 -16.98
C TRP A 19 17.83 -17.87 -16.87
N GLY A 20 18.96 -17.19 -17.04
CA GLY A 20 20.28 -17.74 -16.78
C GLY A 20 20.63 -17.72 -15.30
N TRP A 21 21.36 -18.72 -14.82
CA TRP A 21 21.86 -18.87 -13.46
C TRP A 21 22.86 -17.76 -13.10
N PHE A 22 22.60 -17.00 -12.03
CA PHE A 22 23.65 -16.28 -11.32
C PHE A 22 24.01 -17.07 -10.06
N THR A 23 25.11 -17.81 -10.12
CA THR A 23 25.74 -18.41 -8.94
C THR A 23 27.12 -17.83 -8.79
N THR A 24 27.39 -17.34 -7.58
CA THR A 24 28.67 -17.01 -6.94
C THR A 24 29.23 -15.60 -7.06
N ARG A 25 29.71 -15.15 -5.88
CA ARG A 25 30.33 -13.86 -5.53
C ARG A 25 31.58 -13.41 -6.34
N ARG A 26 31.90 -14.05 -7.48
CA ARG A 26 33.13 -13.71 -8.26
C ARG A 26 32.86 -12.87 -9.52
N ASP A 27 31.62 -12.62 -9.91
CA ASP A 27 31.34 -11.92 -11.17
C ASP A 27 31.10 -10.40 -11.04
N VAL A 28 31.17 -9.85 -9.83
CA VAL A 28 30.96 -8.40 -9.61
C VAL A 28 32.20 -7.56 -9.98
N ALA A 29 33.37 -8.18 -10.12
CA ALA A 29 34.61 -7.45 -10.40
C ALA A 29 34.89 -7.17 -11.89
N LYS A 30 34.14 -7.74 -12.84
CA LYS A 30 34.38 -7.56 -14.29
C LYS A 30 33.47 -6.55 -15.00
N LYS A 31 32.54 -5.91 -14.32
CA LYS A 31 31.59 -4.95 -14.93
C LYS A 31 32.07 -3.49 -14.95
N LYS A 32 33.32 -3.20 -14.54
CA LYS A 32 33.89 -1.83 -14.51
C LYS A 32 34.76 -1.45 -15.69
N ALA A 33 34.86 -2.28 -16.74
CA ALA A 33 35.82 -2.06 -17.83
C ALA A 33 35.19 -1.96 -19.24
N PHE A 34 33.86 -1.70 -19.36
CA PHE A 34 33.24 -1.64 -20.69
C PHE A 34 32.27 -0.48 -20.86
N ASP A 35 32.68 0.71 -20.47
CA ASP A 35 31.96 1.95 -20.79
C ASP A 35 32.94 2.95 -21.44
N HIS A 36 33.26 2.73 -22.72
CA HIS A 36 33.68 3.77 -23.67
C HIS A 36 33.67 3.20 -25.09
N GLY A 37 32.79 3.75 -25.90
CA GLY A 37 32.97 3.91 -27.35
C GLY A 37 32.27 2.91 -28.27
N LEU A 38 31.32 3.39 -28.99
CA LEU A 38 31.27 3.50 -30.46
C LEU A 38 29.84 3.37 -31.02
N HIS A 39 29.60 4.31 -31.89
CA HIS A 39 28.50 4.63 -32.79
C HIS A 39 27.84 3.49 -33.59
N GLY A 40 26.51 3.66 -33.78
CA GLY A 40 25.82 3.47 -35.08
C GLY A 40 25.28 2.07 -35.32
N TRP A 41 23.96 1.94 -35.40
CA TRP A 41 23.22 1.45 -36.57
C TRP A 41 21.70 1.55 -36.35
N GLU A 42 21.05 2.16 -37.38
CA GLU A 42 19.59 2.22 -37.52
C GLU A 42 19.04 0.85 -37.94
N GLY A 43 17.85 0.50 -37.42
CA GLY A 43 17.12 -0.69 -37.88
C GLY A 43 15.74 -0.76 -37.25
N ALA A 44 14.71 -0.44 -38.03
CA ALA A 44 13.30 -0.50 -37.65
C ALA A 44 12.87 -1.89 -37.20
N GLY A 45 12.17 -1.98 -36.09
CA GLY A 45 11.55 -3.22 -35.60
C GLY A 45 10.44 -2.95 -34.60
N ALA A 46 9.24 -3.34 -34.93
CA ALA A 46 7.96 -3.13 -34.30
C ALA A 46 7.98 -3.26 -32.75
N ARG A 47 7.52 -2.23 -32.05
CA ARG A 47 7.22 -2.26 -30.62
C ARG A 47 5.87 -2.92 -30.41
N LEU A 48 5.87 -4.18 -29.97
CA LEU A 48 4.71 -4.78 -29.33
C LEU A 48 4.66 -4.26 -27.89
N PHE A 49 3.76 -3.33 -27.63
CA PHE A 49 3.38 -2.93 -26.27
C PHE A 49 2.56 -4.06 -25.65
N TYR A 50 3.17 -4.83 -24.76
CA TYR A 50 2.43 -5.65 -23.80
C TYR A 50 2.13 -4.79 -22.56
N PRO A 51 0.85 -4.56 -22.22
CA PRO A 51 0.54 -3.92 -20.95
C PRO A 51 0.91 -4.89 -19.83
N TRP A 52 1.81 -4.47 -18.97
CA TRP A 52 2.18 -5.16 -17.75
C TRP A 52 0.97 -5.14 -16.80
N TYR A 53 0.28 -6.26 -16.65
CA TYR A 53 -0.71 -6.46 -15.59
C TYR A 53 0.00 -7.03 -14.35
N PRO A 54 0.13 -6.27 -13.26
CA PRO A 54 0.77 -6.75 -12.01
C PRO A 54 0.00 -7.88 -11.30
N TRP A 55 -1.24 -8.13 -11.72
CA TRP A 55 -2.17 -9.10 -11.14
C TRP A 55 -1.76 -10.56 -11.28
N LEU A 56 -0.98 -10.92 -12.29
CA LEU A 56 -0.59 -12.32 -12.53
C LEU A 56 0.38 -12.89 -11.48
N LYS A 57 1.15 -12.05 -10.79
CA LYS A 57 2.08 -12.55 -9.76
C LYS A 57 1.39 -12.98 -8.47
N CYS A 58 0.28 -12.36 -8.10
CA CYS A 58 -0.49 -12.76 -6.91
C CYS A 58 -1.37 -13.99 -7.15
N ILE A 59 -1.79 -14.24 -8.40
CA ILE A 59 -2.62 -15.40 -8.75
C ILE A 59 -1.76 -16.66 -8.94
N LEU A 60 -0.52 -16.55 -9.42
CA LEU A 60 0.34 -17.71 -9.67
C LEU A 60 0.83 -18.38 -8.38
N ILE A 61 0.85 -17.70 -7.25
CA ILE A 61 1.23 -18.29 -5.95
C ILE A 61 0.11 -19.19 -5.39
N LEU A 62 -1.14 -19.00 -5.83
CA LEU A 62 -2.27 -19.82 -5.35
C LEU A 62 -2.49 -21.12 -6.14
N ILE A 63 -1.91 -21.28 -7.33
CA ILE A 63 -2.17 -22.43 -8.22
C ILE A 63 -1.11 -23.54 -8.06
N ILE A 64 0.03 -23.30 -7.42
CA ILE A 64 1.14 -24.29 -7.33
C ILE A 64 1.07 -25.16 -6.05
N ALA A 65 0.05 -25.02 -5.21
CA ALA A 65 -0.08 -25.77 -3.96
C ALA A 65 -1.14 -26.89 -3.99
N VAL A 66 -1.38 -27.56 -5.13
CA VAL A 66 -2.17 -28.79 -5.17
C VAL A 66 -1.21 -29.98 -5.41
N PRO A 67 -0.92 -30.81 -4.41
CA PRO A 67 -0.16 -32.04 -4.62
C PRO A 67 -1.02 -33.07 -5.34
N PRO A 68 -0.42 -33.92 -6.21
CA PRO A 68 -1.14 -35.01 -6.86
C PRO A 68 -1.61 -36.06 -5.84
N SER A 69 -2.81 -36.58 -6.07
CA SER A 69 -3.53 -37.57 -5.29
C SER A 69 -2.64 -38.69 -4.73
N ALA A 70 -2.53 -38.76 -3.39
CA ALA A 70 -2.09 -39.93 -2.66
C ALA A 70 -3.28 -40.89 -2.42
N PRO A 71 -3.06 -42.22 -2.31
CA PRO A 71 -4.12 -43.20 -2.20
C PRO A 71 -4.91 -43.05 -0.89
N ILE A 72 -6.21 -43.25 -0.99
CA ILE A 72 -7.18 -43.18 0.11
C ILE A 72 -6.92 -44.35 1.08
N THR A 73 -6.19 -44.09 2.14
CA THR A 73 -6.19 -44.94 3.33
C THR A 73 -6.09 -44.07 4.57
N ALA A 74 -7.12 -44.18 5.41
CA ALA A 74 -7.27 -43.57 6.74
C ALA A 74 -7.49 -42.05 6.77
N LEU A 75 -8.75 -41.62 6.57
CA LEU A 75 -9.26 -40.33 7.06
C LEU A 75 -9.21 -40.30 8.60
N LYS A 76 -8.10 -39.79 9.14
CA LYS A 76 -8.18 -39.10 10.44
C LYS A 76 -8.88 -37.77 10.18
N SER A 77 -10.01 -37.57 10.83
CA SER A 77 -10.78 -36.34 10.80
C SER A 77 -9.88 -35.14 11.16
N HIS A 78 -9.35 -34.46 10.15
CA HIS A 78 -8.82 -33.13 10.34
C HIS A 78 -10.04 -32.20 10.50
N VAL A 79 -10.31 -31.84 11.73
CA VAL A 79 -11.19 -30.73 12.06
C VAL A 79 -10.65 -29.51 11.31
N VAL A 80 -11.38 -29.07 10.28
CA VAL A 80 -11.17 -27.77 9.66
C VAL A 80 -11.35 -26.75 10.79
N PRO A 81 -10.36 -25.91 11.10
CA PRO A 81 -10.58 -24.88 12.11
C PRO A 81 -11.75 -24.03 11.63
N ALA A 82 -12.78 -23.94 12.46
CA ALA A 82 -13.91 -23.06 12.27
C ALA A 82 -13.38 -21.63 12.07
N PRO A 83 -14.03 -20.81 11.21
CA PRO A 83 -13.63 -19.43 11.01
C PRO A 83 -13.62 -18.75 12.38
N ASP A 84 -12.47 -18.22 12.75
CA ASP A 84 -12.11 -17.49 13.97
C ASP A 84 -13.22 -17.44 15.04
N GLN A 85 -13.22 -18.45 15.88
CA GLN A 85 -13.89 -18.38 17.18
C GLN A 85 -13.18 -17.23 17.90
N LEU A 86 -13.84 -16.08 17.99
CA LEU A 86 -13.40 -14.94 18.77
C LEU A 86 -13.00 -15.46 20.15
N ASN A 87 -11.71 -15.54 20.43
CA ASN A 87 -11.20 -15.88 21.74
C ASN A 87 -11.73 -14.83 22.71
N LEU A 88 -12.74 -15.20 23.51
CA LEU A 88 -13.37 -14.33 24.52
C LEU A 88 -12.33 -13.83 25.54
N PHE A 89 -11.13 -14.39 25.55
CA PHE A 89 -10.04 -14.14 26.49
C PHE A 89 -8.79 -13.55 25.81
N ASP A 90 -8.80 -13.33 24.49
CA ASP A 90 -7.78 -12.45 23.92
C ASP A 90 -8.00 -11.05 24.51
N PRO A 91 -7.00 -10.46 25.18
CA PRO A 91 -7.11 -9.07 25.59
C PRO A 91 -7.33 -8.31 24.28
N LYS A 92 -8.61 -7.91 24.03
CA LYS A 92 -8.96 -7.09 22.87
C LYS A 92 -7.92 -6.03 22.81
N THR A 93 -7.05 -6.10 21.82
CA THR A 93 -6.06 -5.05 21.59
C THR A 93 -6.87 -3.82 21.24
N THR A 94 -7.31 -3.10 22.28
CA THR A 94 -8.17 -1.94 22.12
C THR A 94 -7.39 -0.94 21.27
N LEU A 95 -7.93 -0.64 20.11
CA LEU A 95 -7.38 0.40 19.23
C LEU A 95 -7.38 1.74 20.00
N PRO A 96 -6.55 2.70 19.61
CA PRO A 96 -6.52 4.00 20.27
C PRO A 96 -7.91 4.64 20.33
N GLU A 97 -8.24 5.24 21.46
CA GLU A 97 -9.44 6.07 21.59
C GLU A 97 -9.44 7.16 20.52
N GLY A 98 -10.60 7.38 19.86
CA GLY A 98 -10.74 8.30 18.74
C GLY A 98 -10.30 7.71 17.38
N PHE A 99 -9.97 6.41 17.34
CA PHE A 99 -9.76 5.69 16.10
C PHE A 99 -11.03 4.92 15.72
N LEU A 100 -11.57 5.21 14.52
CA LEU A 100 -12.67 4.45 13.94
C LEU A 100 -12.19 3.71 12.70
N TYR A 101 -12.77 2.56 12.43
CA TYR A 101 -12.49 1.75 11.25
C TYR A 101 -13.78 1.21 10.65
N ARG A 102 -13.91 1.33 9.32
CA ARG A 102 -15.00 0.74 8.52
C ARG A 102 -14.40 -0.13 7.43
N GLU A 103 -14.73 -1.39 7.41
CA GLU A 103 -14.13 -2.39 6.52
C GLU A 103 -14.46 -2.16 5.05
N SER A 104 -15.67 -1.65 4.74
CA SER A 104 -16.12 -1.37 3.38
C SER A 104 -16.83 -0.02 3.34
N LEU A 105 -16.11 1.04 2.97
CA LEU A 105 -16.68 2.37 2.72
C LEU A 105 -17.19 2.52 1.31
N ILE A 106 -16.53 1.88 0.36
CA ILE A 106 -16.82 1.90 -1.07
C ILE A 106 -16.92 0.49 -1.63
N SER A 107 -17.67 0.36 -2.74
CA SER A 107 -17.81 -0.87 -3.50
C SER A 107 -16.58 -1.16 -4.36
N GLU A 108 -16.52 -2.34 -4.94
CA GLU A 108 -15.46 -2.75 -5.87
C GLU A 108 -15.51 -1.97 -7.19
N ALA A 109 -16.71 -1.63 -7.66
CA ALA A 109 -16.89 -0.81 -8.85
C ALA A 109 -16.34 0.61 -8.63
N GLU A 110 -16.63 1.21 -7.47
CA GLU A 110 -16.12 2.54 -7.12
C GLU A 110 -14.60 2.53 -6.95
N GLU A 111 -14.03 1.49 -6.35
CA GLU A 111 -12.58 1.34 -6.27
C GLU A 111 -11.95 1.28 -7.67
N THR A 112 -12.53 0.48 -8.57
CA THR A 112 -12.05 0.33 -9.94
C THR A 112 -12.08 1.66 -10.68
N ASP A 113 -13.13 2.44 -10.51
CA ASP A 113 -13.26 3.77 -11.11
C ASP A 113 -12.22 4.75 -10.55
N LEU A 114 -12.08 4.81 -9.24
CA LEU A 114 -11.07 5.63 -8.57
C LEU A 114 -9.66 5.29 -9.03
N LEU A 115 -9.32 4.01 -9.15
CA LEU A 115 -7.99 3.56 -9.57
C LEU A 115 -7.65 4.01 -11.00
N ARG A 116 -8.63 4.03 -11.92
CA ARG A 116 -8.43 4.57 -13.28
C ARG A 116 -7.99 6.03 -13.27
N HIS A 117 -8.64 6.85 -12.45
CA HIS A 117 -8.29 8.27 -12.31
C HIS A 117 -6.98 8.48 -11.56
N ILE A 118 -6.75 7.74 -10.47
CA ILE A 118 -5.54 7.85 -9.64
C ILE A 118 -4.28 7.55 -10.45
N GLN A 119 -4.30 6.52 -11.30
CA GLN A 119 -3.13 6.13 -12.10
C GLN A 119 -2.64 7.21 -13.07
N SER A 120 -3.51 8.15 -13.44
CA SER A 120 -3.16 9.28 -14.32
C SER A 120 -2.69 10.54 -13.58
N LEU A 121 -2.71 10.53 -12.23
CA LEU A 121 -2.32 11.70 -11.44
C LEU A 121 -0.81 11.99 -11.54
N PRO A 122 -0.40 13.27 -11.48
CA PRO A 122 0.99 13.70 -11.58
C PRO A 122 1.73 13.47 -10.24
N PHE A 123 1.92 12.22 -9.87
CA PHE A 123 2.61 11.85 -8.63
C PHE A 123 4.05 12.37 -8.59
N GLN A 124 4.44 12.94 -7.46
CA GLN A 124 5.78 13.40 -7.16
C GLN A 124 6.37 12.58 -6.00
N ASP A 125 7.69 12.44 -5.98
CA ASP A 125 8.39 11.81 -4.87
C ASP A 125 8.14 12.59 -3.58
N PHE A 126 7.87 11.87 -2.49
CA PHE A 126 7.74 12.51 -1.19
C PHE A 126 9.11 12.96 -0.68
N ARG A 127 9.29 14.28 -0.49
CA ARG A 127 10.49 14.88 0.08
C ARG A 127 10.22 15.34 1.51
N PHE A 128 11.19 15.10 2.39
CA PHE A 128 11.11 15.47 3.80
C PHE A 128 12.51 15.76 4.32
N HIS A 129 12.82 17.03 4.63
CA HIS A 129 14.12 17.47 5.16
C HIS A 129 15.33 16.86 4.42
N GLY A 130 15.34 16.96 3.10
CA GLY A 130 16.43 16.43 2.26
C GLY A 130 16.37 14.93 1.97
N PHE A 131 15.43 14.17 2.56
CA PHE A 131 15.20 12.76 2.25
C PHE A 131 14.12 12.57 1.22
N THR A 132 14.36 11.72 0.23
CA THR A 132 13.35 11.26 -0.72
C THR A 132 12.78 9.94 -0.22
N GLY A 133 11.48 9.94 0.11
CA GLY A 133 10.76 8.73 0.48
C GLY A 133 10.46 7.85 -0.72
N LYS A 134 10.28 6.54 -0.49
CA LYS A 134 9.93 5.58 -1.55
C LYS A 134 8.47 5.68 -2.02
N ARG A 135 7.64 6.46 -1.34
CA ARG A 135 6.26 6.70 -1.74
C ARG A 135 6.16 7.94 -2.62
N ARG A 136 5.19 7.97 -3.52
CA ARG A 136 4.85 9.14 -4.32
C ARG A 136 3.54 9.75 -3.85
N ILE A 137 3.39 11.05 -4.00
CA ILE A 137 2.22 11.79 -3.50
C ILE A 137 1.72 12.80 -4.51
N VAL A 138 0.44 13.13 -4.39
CA VAL A 138 -0.17 14.33 -4.97
C VAL A 138 -1.17 14.91 -3.97
N SER A 139 -1.20 16.23 -3.82
CA SER A 139 -2.09 16.94 -2.90
C SER A 139 -3.02 17.87 -3.68
N PHE A 140 -4.25 18.03 -3.19
CA PHE A 140 -5.24 18.97 -3.73
C PHE A 140 -5.88 19.79 -2.62
N GLY A 141 -6.35 20.98 -2.99
CA GLY A 141 -6.86 21.99 -2.09
C GLY A 141 -5.72 22.72 -1.38
N TRP A 142 -4.94 22.00 -0.61
CA TRP A 142 -3.78 22.50 0.10
C TRP A 142 -2.61 21.52 0.04
N ARG A 143 -1.38 22.04 0.22
CA ARG A 143 -0.15 21.25 0.32
C ARG A 143 0.69 21.77 1.48
N TYR A 144 1.24 20.88 2.28
CA TYR A 144 2.22 21.24 3.28
C TYR A 144 3.63 21.08 2.73
N ASP A 145 4.36 22.19 2.64
CA ASP A 145 5.77 22.19 2.29
C ASP A 145 6.62 21.99 3.55
N PHE A 146 7.44 20.94 3.54
CA PHE A 146 8.34 20.59 4.65
C PHE A 146 9.69 21.31 4.57
N GLU A 147 9.97 22.04 3.48
CA GLU A 147 11.24 22.73 3.24
C GLU A 147 11.21 24.22 3.59
N GLY A 148 10.10 24.71 4.15
CA GLY A 148 10.06 26.05 4.75
C GLY A 148 8.86 26.92 4.42
N ALA A 149 8.11 26.66 3.34
CA ALA A 149 6.96 27.51 2.96
C ALA A 149 5.66 27.20 3.73
N GLY A 150 5.64 26.14 4.55
CA GLY A 150 4.49 25.77 5.36
C GLY A 150 3.28 25.32 4.55
N LEU A 151 2.07 25.77 4.95
CA LEU A 151 0.82 25.44 4.27
C LEU A 151 0.59 26.35 3.06
N GLN A 152 0.43 25.76 1.89
CA GLN A 152 0.19 26.47 0.64
C GLN A 152 -1.08 25.96 -0.05
N LYS A 153 -1.82 26.87 -0.69
CA LYS A 153 -2.91 26.48 -1.58
C LYS A 153 -2.33 25.82 -2.84
N THR A 154 -2.99 24.79 -3.32
CA THR A 154 -2.66 24.08 -4.57
C THR A 154 -3.93 23.89 -5.41
N ASP A 155 -3.86 23.08 -6.46
CA ASP A 155 -5.01 22.80 -7.34
C ASP A 155 -6.23 22.37 -6.55
N ASP A 156 -7.39 22.70 -7.03
CA ASP A 156 -8.65 22.29 -6.42
C ASP A 156 -8.83 20.77 -6.50
N MET A 157 -9.61 20.24 -5.58
CA MET A 157 -9.90 18.80 -5.54
C MET A 157 -10.62 18.35 -6.81
N PRO A 158 -10.07 17.34 -7.53
CA PRO A 158 -10.66 16.88 -8.79
C PRO A 158 -12.08 16.32 -8.57
N PRO A 159 -13.01 16.51 -9.54
CA PRO A 159 -14.39 16.07 -9.43
C PRO A 159 -14.57 14.60 -9.12
N PHE A 160 -13.69 13.70 -9.59
CA PHE A 160 -13.77 12.26 -9.33
C PHE A 160 -13.62 11.89 -7.84
N LEU A 161 -13.14 12.80 -6.99
CA LEU A 161 -13.03 12.61 -5.54
C LEU A 161 -14.27 13.12 -4.77
N SER A 162 -15.22 13.78 -5.41
CA SER A 162 -16.35 14.44 -4.73
C SER A 162 -17.24 13.45 -4.00
N ASP A 163 -17.61 12.33 -4.62
CA ASP A 163 -18.45 11.30 -4.00
C ASP A 163 -17.70 10.61 -2.85
N LEU A 164 -16.40 10.32 -3.04
CA LEU A 164 -15.58 9.75 -1.99
C LEU A 164 -15.43 10.71 -0.79
N ARG A 165 -15.26 12.01 -1.05
CA ARG A 165 -15.23 13.06 -0.02
C ARG A 165 -16.52 13.08 0.78
N THR A 166 -17.68 12.98 0.11
CA THR A 166 -19.00 12.93 0.75
C THR A 166 -19.14 11.70 1.64
N LYS A 167 -18.72 10.51 1.16
CA LYS A 167 -18.73 9.28 1.96
C LYS A 167 -17.79 9.35 3.16
N ALA A 168 -16.59 9.90 2.98
CA ALA A 168 -15.62 10.08 4.04
C ALA A 168 -16.13 11.06 5.11
N ALA A 169 -16.77 12.15 4.70
CA ALA A 169 -17.36 13.13 5.59
C ALA A 169 -18.54 12.54 6.40
N ALA A 170 -19.41 11.79 5.74
CA ALA A 170 -20.50 11.08 6.42
C ALA A 170 -19.97 10.05 7.45
N PHE A 171 -18.87 9.37 7.14
CA PHE A 171 -18.19 8.46 8.07
C PHE A 171 -17.57 9.20 9.26
N ALA A 172 -17.07 10.41 9.06
CA ALA A 172 -16.49 11.26 10.09
C ALA A 172 -17.53 12.12 10.84
N HIS A 173 -18.81 12.08 10.45
CA HIS A 173 -19.87 12.96 10.96
C HIS A 173 -19.58 14.45 10.74
N LEU A 174 -18.96 14.77 9.58
CA LEU A 174 -18.61 16.13 9.18
C LEU A 174 -19.39 16.56 7.92
N ASP A 175 -19.43 17.87 7.70
CA ASP A 175 -19.82 18.40 6.40
C ASP A 175 -18.74 18.12 5.35
N PRO A 176 -19.09 17.70 4.12
CA PRO A 176 -18.08 17.44 3.08
C PRO A 176 -17.16 18.62 2.78
N SER A 177 -17.64 19.87 2.90
CA SER A 177 -16.82 21.05 2.71
C SER A 177 -15.74 21.26 3.76
N SER A 178 -15.87 20.61 4.92
CA SER A 178 -14.86 20.64 5.98
C SER A 178 -13.55 19.99 5.56
N PHE A 179 -13.59 18.98 4.69
CA PHE A 179 -12.38 18.35 4.14
C PHE A 179 -11.80 19.22 3.02
N GLN A 180 -10.89 20.10 3.38
CA GLN A 180 -10.29 21.10 2.50
C GLN A 180 -8.97 20.64 1.89
N HIS A 181 -8.35 19.61 2.45
CA HIS A 181 -7.11 19.02 1.97
C HIS A 181 -7.31 17.54 1.66
N VAL A 182 -6.82 17.12 0.50
CA VAL A 182 -6.71 15.69 0.17
C VAL A 182 -5.29 15.35 -0.27
N LEU A 183 -4.79 14.23 0.25
CA LEU A 183 -3.49 13.66 -0.13
C LEU A 183 -3.73 12.27 -0.71
N VAL A 184 -3.38 12.08 -1.98
CA VAL A 184 -3.31 10.76 -2.61
C VAL A 184 -1.88 10.26 -2.53
N THR A 185 -1.69 9.06 -2.01
CA THR A 185 -0.37 8.45 -1.85
C THR A 185 -0.30 7.11 -2.56
N GLU A 186 0.73 6.94 -3.35
CA GLU A 186 1.12 5.68 -3.96
C GLU A 186 2.24 5.02 -3.16
N TYR A 187 2.06 3.75 -2.83
CA TYR A 187 3.07 2.92 -2.18
C TYR A 187 3.46 1.79 -3.13
N ALA A 188 4.58 1.92 -3.80
CA ALA A 188 5.20 0.83 -4.54
C ALA A 188 5.70 -0.26 -3.55
N PRO A 189 5.94 -1.51 -4.00
CA PRO A 189 6.58 -2.52 -3.17
C PRO A 189 7.84 -2.02 -2.47
N GLY A 190 7.95 -2.24 -1.17
CA GLY A 190 9.03 -1.73 -0.32
C GLY A 190 8.87 -0.29 0.16
N ALA A 191 7.81 0.42 -0.28
CA ALA A 191 7.47 1.74 0.25
C ALA A 191 6.69 1.62 1.56
N GLY A 192 6.84 2.60 2.42
CA GLY A 192 6.12 2.69 3.69
C GLY A 192 6.11 4.11 4.20
N ILE A 193 5.57 4.30 5.39
CA ILE A 193 5.65 5.57 6.12
C ILE A 193 6.11 5.31 7.55
N GLY A 194 7.15 6.03 7.97
CA GLY A 194 7.71 5.94 9.32
C GLY A 194 6.72 6.41 10.40
N TRP A 195 7.14 6.30 11.65
CA TRP A 195 6.37 6.78 12.79
C TRP A 195 6.24 8.30 12.76
N HIS A 196 5.02 8.80 12.73
CA HIS A 196 4.71 10.22 12.72
C HIS A 196 3.36 10.51 13.36
N VAL A 197 3.15 11.77 13.69
CA VAL A 197 1.85 12.38 13.95
C VAL A 197 1.60 13.35 12.81
N ASP A 198 0.37 13.44 12.31
CA ASP A 198 0.02 14.43 11.29
C ASP A 198 0.23 15.86 11.80
N LYS A 199 0.43 16.80 10.89
CA LYS A 199 0.67 18.22 11.26
C LYS A 199 -0.48 18.78 12.09
N ARG A 200 -0.14 19.59 13.10
CA ARG A 200 -1.10 20.17 14.07
C ARG A 200 -2.12 21.12 13.46
N VAL A 201 -1.86 21.60 12.24
CA VAL A 201 -2.79 22.45 11.50
C VAL A 201 -4.05 21.69 11.07
N PHE A 202 -3.97 20.36 10.95
CA PHE A 202 -5.11 19.50 10.64
C PHE A 202 -5.75 18.96 11.93
N ASP A 203 -7.05 18.79 11.91
CA ASP A 203 -7.82 18.19 13.01
C ASP A 203 -8.11 16.72 12.71
N GLU A 204 -9.24 16.39 12.15
CA GLU A 204 -9.58 15.02 11.79
C GLU A 204 -8.86 14.57 10.52
N VAL A 205 -8.57 13.29 10.47
CA VAL A 205 -7.93 12.64 9.33
C VAL A 205 -8.71 11.39 8.94
N ALA A 206 -9.41 11.44 7.81
CA ALA A 206 -10.11 10.31 7.24
C ALA A 206 -9.28 9.70 6.10
N GLY A 207 -8.88 8.44 6.24
CA GLY A 207 -8.08 7.75 5.23
C GLY A 207 -8.81 6.57 4.60
N ILE A 208 -8.75 6.45 3.29
CA ILE A 208 -9.31 5.35 2.49
C ILE A 208 -8.17 4.53 1.91
N SER A 209 -8.22 3.20 2.11
CA SER A 209 -7.21 2.25 1.64
C SER A 209 -7.68 1.57 0.35
N LEU A 210 -6.81 1.49 -0.65
CA LEU A 210 -7.16 0.96 -1.97
C LEU A 210 -6.14 -0.08 -2.43
N LEU A 211 -6.59 -1.03 -3.25
CA LEU A 211 -5.88 -2.04 -4.03
C LEU A 211 -5.31 -3.19 -3.19
N ALA A 212 -4.47 -2.92 -2.18
CA ALA A 212 -3.85 -3.97 -1.39
C ALA A 212 -3.95 -3.67 0.13
N PRO A 213 -4.05 -4.70 0.97
CA PRO A 213 -4.05 -4.51 2.42
C PRO A 213 -2.70 -4.02 2.92
N CYS A 214 -2.70 -3.34 4.07
CA CYS A 214 -1.46 -2.99 4.75
C CYS A 214 -1.61 -3.04 6.26
N LYS A 215 -0.50 -3.25 6.95
CA LYS A 215 -0.45 -3.16 8.41
C LYS A 215 -0.36 -1.69 8.82
N PHE A 216 -1.40 -1.18 9.49
CA PHE A 216 -1.42 0.16 10.08
C PHE A 216 -1.08 0.04 11.56
N ARG A 217 -0.03 0.74 11.99
CA ARG A 217 0.55 0.61 13.32
C ARG A 217 0.40 1.90 14.09
N PHE A 218 0.21 1.77 15.41
CA PHE A 218 0.18 2.84 16.38
C PHE A 218 1.24 2.64 17.45
N ARG A 219 1.79 3.73 17.99
CA ARG A 219 2.57 3.73 19.21
C ARG A 219 2.42 5.04 19.98
N ARG A 220 2.51 4.96 21.30
CA ARG A 220 2.68 6.13 22.18
C ARG A 220 3.69 5.82 23.27
N PRO A 221 4.45 6.82 23.78
CA PRO A 221 5.34 6.62 24.91
C PRO A 221 4.57 6.15 26.16
N ARG A 222 5.20 5.33 26.99
CA ARG A 222 4.68 4.93 28.31
C ARG A 222 5.41 5.73 29.41
N PRO A 223 4.74 6.08 30.53
CA PRO A 223 5.40 6.74 31.67
C PRO A 223 6.58 5.94 32.21
N ALA A 224 6.48 4.62 32.25
CA ALA A 224 7.52 3.69 32.72
C ALA A 224 8.60 3.41 31.67
N GLY A 225 8.65 4.15 30.56
CA GLY A 225 9.57 3.94 29.45
C GLY A 225 9.02 2.97 28.40
N GLY A 226 9.64 3.03 27.20
CA GLY A 226 9.23 2.24 26.06
C GLY A 226 7.96 2.77 25.39
N PHE A 227 7.30 1.90 24.60
CA PHE A 227 6.11 2.26 23.83
C PHE A 227 4.96 1.28 24.04
N GLU A 228 3.79 1.80 24.23
CA GLU A 228 2.55 1.07 23.96
C GLU A 228 2.37 0.97 22.45
N ARG A 229 2.02 -0.21 21.95
CA ARG A 229 1.85 -0.47 20.51
C ARG A 229 0.51 -1.13 20.24
N ARG A 230 -0.10 -0.73 19.11
CA ARG A 230 -1.33 -1.31 18.56
C ARG A 230 -1.17 -1.43 17.05
N HIS A 231 -1.97 -2.26 16.43
CA HIS A 231 -2.03 -2.33 14.96
C HIS A 231 -3.35 -2.97 14.51
N LEU A 232 -3.67 -2.73 13.24
CA LEU A 232 -4.73 -3.44 12.52
C LEU A 232 -4.29 -3.60 11.06
N ILE A 233 -5.04 -4.41 10.32
CA ILE A 233 -4.89 -4.52 8.87
C ILE A 233 -5.95 -3.63 8.22
N LEU A 234 -5.51 -2.61 7.49
CA LEU A 234 -6.39 -1.85 6.60
C LEU A 234 -6.60 -2.69 5.34
N ARG A 235 -7.84 -3.10 5.09
CA ARG A 235 -8.22 -3.83 3.88
C ARG A 235 -8.47 -2.85 2.72
N PRO A 236 -8.39 -3.29 1.46
CA PRO A 236 -8.88 -2.48 0.33
C PRO A 236 -10.33 -2.04 0.56
N ARG A 237 -10.69 -0.86 0.08
CA ARG A 237 -12.02 -0.25 0.20
C ARG A 237 -12.42 0.14 1.62
N SER A 238 -11.54 -0.09 2.61
CA SER A 238 -11.78 0.32 3.99
C SER A 238 -11.48 1.80 4.21
N ALA A 239 -12.10 2.34 5.26
CA ALA A 239 -11.79 3.67 5.77
C ALA A 239 -11.40 3.62 7.24
N TYR A 240 -10.56 4.58 7.63
CA TYR A 240 -10.28 4.88 9.02
C TYR A 240 -10.45 6.37 9.30
N LEU A 241 -10.72 6.69 10.55
CA LEU A 241 -10.77 8.06 11.05
C LEU A 241 -9.84 8.17 12.25
N LEU A 242 -9.03 9.22 12.27
CA LEU A 242 -8.21 9.64 13.40
C LEU A 242 -8.80 10.91 13.98
N THR A 243 -9.24 10.86 15.24
CA THR A 243 -9.71 12.01 16.02
C THR A 243 -9.16 11.91 17.43
N GLY A 244 -9.30 12.95 18.26
CA GLY A 244 -8.93 12.94 19.66
C GLY A 244 -7.56 12.33 19.96
N PRO A 245 -7.45 11.45 20.97
CA PRO A 245 -6.18 10.83 21.37
C PRO A 245 -5.49 10.07 20.21
N ALA A 246 -6.23 9.32 19.37
CA ALA A 246 -5.66 8.62 18.21
C ALA A 246 -4.95 9.57 17.26
N ARG A 247 -5.46 10.80 17.14
CA ARG A 247 -4.94 11.83 16.26
C ARG A 247 -3.76 12.61 16.87
N HIS A 248 -3.79 12.87 18.18
CA HIS A 248 -2.89 13.80 18.82
C HIS A 248 -1.80 13.14 19.67
N ASP A 249 -2.08 12.00 20.29
CA ASP A 249 -1.19 11.35 21.29
C ASP A 249 -0.46 10.13 20.71
N TRP A 250 -1.00 9.55 19.65
CA TRP A 250 -0.43 8.37 19.03
C TRP A 250 0.32 8.70 17.76
N GLN A 251 1.55 8.22 17.66
CA GLN A 251 2.22 8.10 16.38
C GLN A 251 1.64 6.91 15.62
N HIS A 252 1.52 7.06 14.30
CA HIS A 252 1.11 5.99 13.43
C HIS A 252 2.10 5.81 12.27
N GLY A 253 2.01 4.68 11.56
CA GLY A 253 2.89 4.38 10.44
C GLY A 253 2.53 3.07 9.76
N ILE A 254 3.05 2.90 8.55
CA ILE A 254 2.88 1.72 7.71
C ILE A 254 4.27 1.17 7.41
N PRO A 255 4.59 -0.11 7.77
CA PRO A 255 5.85 -0.72 7.36
C PRO A 255 5.93 -0.83 5.84
N PRO A 256 7.11 -1.15 5.28
CA PRO A 256 7.21 -1.44 3.86
C PRO A 256 6.14 -2.43 3.42
N VAL A 257 5.45 -2.11 2.33
CA VAL A 257 4.38 -2.93 1.76
C VAL A 257 4.94 -3.89 0.71
N ASP A 258 4.30 -5.05 0.54
CA ASP A 258 4.75 -6.07 -0.40
C ASP A 258 4.18 -5.86 -1.82
N CYS A 259 3.02 -5.22 -1.91
CA CYS A 259 2.31 -4.96 -3.16
C CYS A 259 2.03 -3.47 -3.34
N LEU A 260 1.81 -3.07 -4.61
CA LEU A 260 1.32 -1.73 -4.93
C LEU A 260 -0.01 -1.48 -4.21
N ARG A 261 -0.10 -0.35 -3.52
CA ARG A 261 -1.33 0.14 -2.90
C ARG A 261 -1.44 1.66 -3.02
N TYR A 262 -2.66 2.13 -2.92
CA TYR A 262 -2.93 3.57 -2.81
C TYR A 262 -3.66 3.89 -1.51
N SER A 263 -3.55 5.13 -1.06
CA SER A 263 -4.43 5.70 -0.04
C SER A 263 -4.85 7.10 -0.42
N ILE A 264 -6.08 7.44 -0.10
CA ILE A 264 -6.63 8.79 -0.20
C ILE A 264 -6.90 9.26 1.22
N THR A 265 -6.33 10.38 1.62
CA THR A 265 -6.46 10.91 2.98
C THR A 265 -7.04 12.31 2.92
N PHE A 266 -8.24 12.48 3.46
CA PHE A 266 -8.91 13.78 3.63
C PHE A 266 -8.60 14.36 5.00
N ARG A 267 -8.43 15.67 5.07
CA ARG A 267 -8.16 16.41 6.31
C ARG A 267 -8.94 17.70 6.35
N ASN A 268 -9.48 18.03 7.50
CA ASN A 268 -9.99 19.37 7.81
C ASN A 268 -8.93 20.17 8.56
N PHE A 269 -9.10 21.48 8.57
CA PHE A 269 -8.26 22.34 9.39
C PHE A 269 -8.80 22.44 10.79
N ARG A 270 -7.88 22.57 11.74
CA ARG A 270 -8.22 22.86 13.11
C ARG A 270 -8.84 24.26 13.18
N THR A 271 -9.98 24.35 13.83
CA THR A 271 -10.55 25.66 14.18
C THR A 271 -9.67 26.32 15.25
N PRO A 272 -9.37 27.62 15.11
CA PRO A 272 -8.54 28.36 16.07
C PRO A 272 -9.09 28.31 17.49
#